data_dd4d8d6fc0a33f6a72cf59210243716a
#
_entry.id   dd4d8d6fc0a33f6a72cf59210243716a
#
_cell.length_a   1.000
_cell.length_b   1.000
_cell.length_c   1.000
_cell.angle_alpha   90.00
_cell.angle_beta   90.00
_cell.angle_gamma   90.00
#
_symmetry.space_group_name_H-M   'P 1'
#
loop_
_entity.id
_entity.type
_entity.pdbx_description
1 polymer ?
#
loop_
_entity_poly.entity_id
_entity_poly.type
_entity_poly.pdbx_seq_one_letter_code
_entity_poly.pdbx_strand_id
1 'polypeptide(L)'
;MLLRRIKLRVMLMVVAAVSIIYFEASAQGAMASDSSVRISGTVSTAYDGAVMVRYGDAEQLGVWLDANCRDGRFEVEVPVERASEVALCAGSEVIARLLVAPDQTLHVEYTDGELTFSGSAGAINEQLNNYLKKMNFRSFTPSYSVATATQFVEILDRNIEIERGRMLRELSDAPQQLREWAEIEIRYRNAGYAVEYLRHNELNDIESMDTLFNRAHFPIGVAGHICLDYFDYIGNMVRDRYIDGCQRVVSFRSQRNFVGAYVAALERVAKLEQRPEDRDAIGAIILNMAFNEPRTTFAEVLEQIHDCQLLGDEVIDRFDAKRYGRADMRRFTDKTFERLLARSHSKVIYVDVWATWCAPCRREMKHLRRMEQRLENEPIEFVSLCVSSPYSQWLLLADLPENRSVNYWLDDEALSVLDRYIRIRSYPRFFVLSGGQIVNENIQWPSSNDLIDNLLRGYVKELQGAATE
;
A
#
# COMPACT_ATOMS: atom_id res chain seq x y z
N MET A 1 -0.75 -7.52 -35.94
CA MET A 1 -0.13 -8.31 -34.86
C MET A 1 0.68 -7.45 -33.88
N LEU A 2 1.54 -6.56 -34.35
CA LEU A 2 2.40 -5.73 -33.46
C LEU A 2 1.60 -4.78 -32.57
N LEU A 3 0.58 -4.09 -33.10
CA LEU A 3 -0.31 -3.19 -32.35
C LEU A 3 -1.16 -3.89 -31.27
N ARG A 4 -1.53 -5.17 -31.45
CA ARG A 4 -2.21 -5.97 -30.42
C ARG A 4 -1.26 -6.35 -29.28
N ARG A 5 0.00 -6.63 -29.58
CA ARG A 5 1.03 -6.91 -28.55
C ARG A 5 1.41 -5.68 -27.73
N ILE A 6 1.40 -4.50 -28.36
CA ILE A 6 1.64 -3.23 -27.67
C ILE A 6 0.44 -2.87 -26.79
N LYS A 7 -0.80 -3.05 -27.26
CA LYS A 7 -2.01 -2.83 -26.44
C LYS A 7 -2.08 -3.80 -25.26
N LEU A 8 -1.71 -5.06 -25.44
CA LEU A 8 -1.70 -6.05 -24.35
C LEU A 8 -0.59 -5.76 -23.31
N ARG A 9 0.60 -5.32 -23.75
CA ARG A 9 1.67 -4.87 -22.84
C ARG A 9 1.32 -3.59 -22.10
N VAL A 10 0.69 -2.63 -22.77
CA VAL A 10 0.22 -1.39 -22.15
C VAL A 10 -0.95 -1.69 -21.21
N MET A 11 -1.86 -2.63 -21.54
CA MET A 11 -2.94 -3.07 -20.66
C MET A 11 -2.43 -3.87 -19.46
N LEU A 12 -1.42 -4.73 -19.61
CA LEU A 12 -0.74 -5.41 -18.49
C LEU A 12 0.07 -4.43 -17.61
N MET A 13 0.71 -3.43 -18.20
CA MET A 13 1.35 -2.36 -17.44
C MET A 13 0.34 -1.42 -16.75
N VAL A 14 -0.82 -1.17 -17.37
CA VAL A 14 -1.90 -0.38 -16.76
C VAL A 14 -2.63 -1.19 -15.70
N VAL A 15 -2.82 -2.50 -15.86
CA VAL A 15 -3.39 -3.38 -14.83
C VAL A 15 -2.40 -3.56 -13.67
N ALA A 16 -1.09 -3.73 -13.93
CA ALA A 16 -0.06 -3.72 -12.89
C ALA A 16 0.06 -2.33 -12.25
N ALA A 17 0.03 -1.24 -13.02
CA ALA A 17 0.08 0.12 -12.48
C ALA A 17 -1.21 0.51 -11.74
N VAL A 18 -2.38 0.06 -12.21
CA VAL A 18 -3.66 0.28 -11.52
C VAL A 18 -3.77 -0.62 -10.28
N SER A 19 -3.26 -1.84 -10.31
CA SER A 19 -3.10 -2.66 -9.09
C SER A 19 -2.11 -2.02 -8.10
N ILE A 20 -1.02 -1.44 -8.57
CA ILE A 20 -0.05 -0.70 -7.75
C ILE A 20 -0.66 0.61 -7.21
N ILE A 21 -1.50 1.32 -7.96
CA ILE A 21 -2.13 2.58 -7.54
C ILE A 21 -3.23 2.37 -6.49
N TYR A 22 -3.89 1.20 -6.45
CA TYR A 22 -4.99 0.91 -5.54
C TYR A 22 -4.64 0.01 -4.35
N PHE A 23 -3.46 -0.62 -4.34
CA PHE A 23 -3.03 -1.53 -3.28
C PHE A 23 -1.95 -0.94 -2.35
N GLU A 24 -1.61 0.32 -2.49
CA GLU A 24 -0.73 1.01 -1.55
C GLU A 24 -1.51 1.50 -0.32
N ALA A 25 -2.20 0.61 0.38
CA ALA A 25 -2.78 0.97 1.65
C ALA A 25 -2.47 -0.11 2.67
N SER A 26 -1.83 0.28 3.67
CA SER A 26 -1.72 -0.26 5.00
C SER A 26 -0.34 -0.70 5.46
N ALA A 27 0.23 0.10 6.29
CA ALA A 27 1.10 -0.37 7.33
C ALA A 27 0.83 0.42 8.61
N GLN A 28 0.46 -0.32 9.59
CA GLN A 28 0.37 -0.09 11.03
C GLN A 28 -0.97 0.41 11.60
N GLY A 29 -1.71 -0.52 12.03
CA GLY A 29 -2.23 -0.87 13.33
C GLY A 29 -1.90 -2.31 13.65
N ALA A 30 -0.81 -2.88 13.17
CA ALA A 30 -0.25 -4.04 13.82
C ALA A 30 0.10 -3.58 15.24
N MET A 31 -0.61 -4.06 16.24
CA MET A 31 -0.03 -4.23 17.56
C MET A 31 1.33 -4.83 17.29
N ALA A 32 2.39 -4.23 17.82
CA ALA A 32 3.74 -4.71 17.62
C ALA A 32 3.74 -6.21 17.92
N SER A 33 3.76 -7.03 16.86
CA SER A 33 4.07 -8.43 16.98
C SER A 33 5.50 -8.43 17.47
N ASP A 34 5.74 -9.06 18.64
CA ASP A 34 7.10 -9.21 19.18
C ASP A 34 8.00 -10.03 18.25
N SER A 35 7.44 -10.55 17.14
CA SER A 35 8.13 -11.42 16.18
C SER A 35 8.30 -10.75 14.83
N SER A 36 9.53 -10.73 14.36
CA SER A 36 9.91 -10.13 13.09
C SER A 36 10.97 -10.97 12.37
N VAL A 37 11.20 -10.67 11.10
CA VAL A 37 12.32 -11.19 10.31
C VAL A 37 13.19 -10.03 9.84
N ARG A 38 14.50 -10.19 9.98
CA ARG A 38 15.47 -9.22 9.45
C ARG A 38 15.89 -9.62 8.05
N ILE A 39 15.63 -8.76 7.07
CA ILE A 39 16.04 -8.91 5.67
C ILE A 39 17.07 -7.81 5.36
N SER A 40 18.23 -8.23 4.89
CA SER A 40 19.31 -7.32 4.47
C SER A 40 19.86 -7.73 3.12
N GLY A 41 20.64 -6.90 2.48
CA GLY A 41 21.26 -7.31 1.24
C GLY A 41 21.92 -6.20 0.43
N THR A 42 22.26 -6.57 -0.81
CA THR A 42 22.89 -5.68 -1.79
C THR A 42 22.12 -5.70 -3.11
N VAL A 43 22.02 -4.53 -3.71
CA VAL A 43 21.47 -4.30 -5.06
C VAL A 43 22.33 -3.26 -5.78
N SER A 44 22.06 -3.01 -7.06
CA SER A 44 22.72 -1.90 -7.76
C SER A 44 22.41 -0.55 -7.07
N THR A 45 23.38 0.34 -6.98
CA THR A 45 23.22 1.71 -6.46
C THR A 45 22.18 2.53 -7.26
N ALA A 46 21.85 2.10 -8.47
CA ALA A 46 20.75 2.69 -9.24
C ALA A 46 19.39 2.61 -8.51
N TYR A 47 19.25 1.69 -7.55
CA TYR A 47 18.03 1.51 -6.74
C TYR A 47 18.10 2.20 -5.35
N ASP A 48 19.11 3.02 -5.10
CA ASP A 48 19.20 3.74 -3.82
C ASP A 48 17.94 4.58 -3.55
N GLY A 49 17.35 4.33 -2.37
CA GLY A 49 16.08 4.95 -1.97
C GLY A 49 14.84 4.41 -2.69
N ALA A 50 14.95 3.32 -3.45
CA ALA A 50 13.84 2.71 -4.18
C ALA A 50 13.66 1.22 -3.90
N VAL A 51 14.33 0.68 -2.89
CA VAL A 51 14.14 -0.72 -2.46
C VAL A 51 13.03 -0.77 -1.42
N MET A 52 12.03 -1.58 -1.72
CA MET A 52 10.84 -1.75 -0.88
C MET A 52 10.61 -3.23 -0.62
N VAL A 53 9.99 -3.53 0.52
CA VAL A 53 9.49 -4.86 0.82
C VAL A 53 7.97 -4.81 0.89
N ARG A 54 7.31 -5.72 0.16
CA ARG A 54 5.87 -5.93 0.24
C ARG A 54 5.59 -7.21 1.03
N TYR A 55 4.74 -7.12 2.01
CA TYR A 55 4.18 -8.28 2.73
C TYR A 55 2.69 -8.09 2.95
N GLY A 56 2.01 -9.08 3.50
CA GLY A 56 0.58 -8.97 3.80
C GLY A 56 0.22 -9.65 5.11
N ASP A 57 -0.90 -9.26 5.66
CA ASP A 57 -1.58 -9.92 6.75
C ASP A 57 -3.07 -10.12 6.44
N ALA A 58 -3.80 -10.77 7.34
CA ALA A 58 -5.20 -11.13 7.13
C ALA A 58 -6.13 -9.93 6.94
N GLU A 59 -5.78 -8.77 7.47
CA GLU A 59 -6.61 -7.55 7.40
C GLU A 59 -6.05 -6.52 6.42
N GLN A 60 -4.74 -6.50 6.28
CA GLN A 60 -4.02 -5.46 5.56
C GLN A 60 -3.49 -5.97 4.21
N LEU A 61 -4.14 -6.75 3.49
CA LEU A 61 -3.89 -7.36 2.17
C LEU A 61 -2.56 -7.03 1.44
N GLY A 62 -1.85 -5.99 1.82
CA GLY A 62 -0.53 -5.63 1.29
C GLY A 62 0.04 -4.38 1.97
N VAL A 63 1.21 -4.56 2.56
CA VAL A 63 1.96 -3.53 3.27
C VAL A 63 3.29 -3.31 2.57
N TRP A 64 3.70 -2.06 2.44
CA TRP A 64 4.97 -1.69 1.83
C TRP A 64 5.90 -1.04 2.86
N LEU A 65 7.10 -1.57 3.00
CA LEU A 65 8.15 -1.02 3.87
C LEU A 65 9.32 -0.53 3.02
N ASP A 66 9.86 0.65 3.37
CA ASP A 66 11.13 1.12 2.81
C ASP A 66 12.28 0.31 3.42
N ALA A 67 13.10 -0.30 2.59
CA ALA A 67 14.25 -1.07 3.03
C ALA A 67 15.51 -0.21 3.28
N ASN A 68 15.37 1.12 3.32
CA ASN A 68 16.46 2.07 3.63
C ASN A 68 17.73 1.88 2.79
N CYS A 69 17.59 1.60 1.49
CA CYS A 69 18.71 1.31 0.60
C CYS A 69 19.63 2.53 0.42
N ARG A 70 20.94 2.35 0.72
CA ARG A 70 22.00 3.35 0.54
C ARG A 70 23.29 2.67 0.06
N ASP A 71 23.96 3.26 -0.90
CA ASP A 71 25.18 2.71 -1.51
C ASP A 71 25.01 1.25 -1.93
N GLY A 72 23.82 0.94 -2.49
CA GLY A 72 23.41 -0.40 -2.90
C GLY A 72 23.14 -1.38 -1.76
N ARG A 73 23.20 -0.96 -0.49
CA ARG A 73 22.93 -1.81 0.69
C ARG A 73 21.58 -1.46 1.27
N PHE A 74 20.82 -2.47 1.68
CA PHE A 74 19.53 -2.29 2.33
C PHE A 74 19.40 -3.19 3.57
N GLU A 75 18.58 -2.75 4.50
CA GLU A 75 18.16 -3.53 5.67
C GLU A 75 16.75 -3.11 6.08
N VAL A 76 15.89 -4.11 6.38
CA VAL A 76 14.54 -3.90 6.83
C VAL A 76 14.14 -4.98 7.82
N GLU A 77 13.37 -4.60 8.81
CA GLU A 77 12.71 -5.51 9.74
C GLU A 77 11.24 -5.63 9.35
N VAL A 78 10.81 -6.84 9.03
CA VAL A 78 9.45 -7.12 8.56
C VAL A 78 8.70 -7.84 9.66
N PRO A 79 7.58 -7.29 10.18
CA PRO A 79 6.77 -7.96 11.17
C PRO A 79 6.10 -9.18 10.53
N VAL A 80 6.33 -10.36 11.09
CA VAL A 80 5.73 -11.61 10.64
C VAL A 80 5.41 -12.49 11.85
N GLU A 81 4.17 -12.93 11.98
CA GLU A 81 3.72 -13.79 13.06
C GLU A 81 3.84 -15.28 12.72
N ARG A 82 3.98 -15.59 11.46
CA ARG A 82 4.07 -16.94 10.90
C ARG A 82 4.87 -16.96 9.60
N ALA A 83 5.11 -18.15 9.09
CA ALA A 83 5.72 -18.29 7.78
C ALA A 83 4.93 -17.55 6.70
N SER A 84 5.58 -16.65 5.98
CA SER A 84 4.94 -15.71 5.05
C SER A 84 5.80 -15.47 3.82
N GLU A 85 5.12 -15.20 2.71
CA GLU A 85 5.78 -14.68 1.52
C GLU A 85 5.95 -13.17 1.63
N VAL A 86 7.12 -12.72 1.20
CA VAL A 86 7.50 -11.31 1.13
C VAL A 86 8.06 -11.03 -0.26
N ALA A 87 7.66 -9.96 -0.90
CA ALA A 87 8.28 -9.52 -2.16
C ALA A 87 9.30 -8.43 -1.91
N LEU A 88 10.52 -8.63 -2.39
CA LEU A 88 11.54 -7.59 -2.47
C LEU A 88 11.42 -6.89 -3.82
N CYS A 89 11.24 -5.58 -3.79
CA CYS A 89 11.04 -4.75 -4.97
C CYS A 89 12.14 -3.71 -5.11
N ALA A 90 12.59 -3.48 -6.34
CA ALA A 90 13.51 -2.41 -6.68
C ALA A 90 12.86 -1.48 -7.71
N GLY A 91 12.54 -0.26 -7.31
CA GLY A 91 11.68 0.61 -8.10
C GLY A 91 10.26 0.03 -8.26
N SER A 92 9.85 -0.23 -9.50
CA SER A 92 8.55 -0.83 -9.83
C SER A 92 8.62 -2.35 -10.10
N GLU A 93 9.78 -2.96 -9.95
CA GLU A 93 10.01 -4.36 -10.30
C GLU A 93 10.13 -5.23 -9.05
N VAL A 94 9.43 -6.37 -9.04
CA VAL A 94 9.65 -7.43 -8.05
C VAL A 94 10.91 -8.20 -8.44
N ILE A 95 11.98 -8.03 -7.68
CA ILE A 95 13.27 -8.69 -7.93
C ILE A 95 13.39 -10.05 -7.26
N ALA A 96 12.67 -10.26 -6.13
CA ALA A 96 12.64 -11.53 -5.45
C ALA A 96 11.29 -11.77 -4.75
N ARG A 97 10.82 -13.02 -4.79
CA ARG A 97 9.79 -13.56 -3.89
C ARG A 97 10.52 -14.37 -2.81
N LEU A 98 10.24 -14.09 -1.57
CA LEU A 98 10.96 -14.59 -0.41
C LEU A 98 10.00 -15.30 0.54
N LEU A 99 10.41 -16.43 1.08
CA LEU A 99 9.66 -17.15 2.12
C LEU A 99 10.41 -17.03 3.44
N VAL A 100 9.77 -16.42 4.43
CA VAL A 100 10.37 -16.10 5.72
C VAL A 100 9.46 -16.53 6.86
N ALA A 101 10.03 -16.68 8.06
CA ALA A 101 9.30 -16.96 9.28
C ALA A 101 9.85 -16.10 10.44
N PRO A 102 9.12 -16.01 11.57
CA PRO A 102 9.56 -15.28 12.74
C PRO A 102 10.98 -15.65 13.18
N ASP A 103 11.71 -14.68 13.71
CA ASP A 103 13.05 -14.81 14.27
C ASP A 103 14.14 -15.32 13.30
N GLN A 104 13.84 -15.30 12.01
CA GLN A 104 14.82 -15.62 10.96
C GLN A 104 15.62 -14.40 10.53
N THR A 105 16.76 -14.68 9.90
CA THR A 105 17.57 -13.70 9.18
C THR A 105 17.69 -14.13 7.72
N LEU A 106 17.61 -13.17 6.81
CA LEU A 106 17.81 -13.40 5.39
C LEU A 106 18.72 -12.31 4.83
N HIS A 107 19.77 -12.74 4.15
CA HIS A 107 20.61 -11.84 3.37
C HIS A 107 20.43 -12.16 1.88
N VAL A 108 20.15 -11.13 1.07
CA VAL A 108 19.87 -11.24 -0.36
C VAL A 108 20.86 -10.41 -1.14
N GLU A 109 21.58 -11.03 -2.07
CA GLU A 109 22.41 -10.31 -3.03
C GLU A 109 21.76 -10.39 -4.40
N TYR A 110 21.55 -9.25 -5.04
CA TYR A 110 21.00 -9.13 -6.39
C TYR A 110 21.99 -8.43 -7.30
N THR A 111 22.61 -9.20 -8.19
CA THR A 111 23.64 -8.71 -9.12
C THR A 111 23.37 -9.27 -10.52
N ASP A 112 23.27 -8.38 -11.51
CA ASP A 112 23.09 -8.72 -12.92
C ASP A 112 21.92 -9.71 -13.22
N GLY A 113 20.83 -9.60 -12.41
CA GLY A 113 19.64 -10.45 -12.55
C GLY A 113 19.73 -11.78 -11.80
N GLU A 114 20.84 -12.07 -11.14
CA GLU A 114 21.03 -13.28 -10.32
C GLU A 114 20.85 -12.98 -8.84
N LEU A 115 20.19 -13.91 -8.14
CA LEU A 115 19.92 -13.85 -6.72
C LEU A 115 20.74 -14.93 -5.99
N THR A 116 21.36 -14.51 -4.88
CA THR A 116 21.95 -15.43 -3.91
C THR A 116 21.39 -15.14 -2.52
N PHE A 117 21.29 -16.19 -1.69
CA PHE A 117 20.64 -16.10 -0.39
C PHE A 117 21.53 -16.70 0.70
N SER A 118 21.57 -16.04 1.88
CA SER A 118 22.25 -16.56 3.06
C SER A 118 21.47 -16.19 4.34
N GLY A 119 21.94 -16.63 5.50
CA GLY A 119 21.21 -16.50 6.77
C GLY A 119 20.34 -17.72 7.06
N SER A 120 19.58 -17.70 8.15
CA SER A 120 18.77 -18.85 8.59
C SER A 120 17.64 -19.20 7.61
N ALA A 121 17.14 -18.23 6.83
CA ALA A 121 16.16 -18.46 5.76
C ALA A 121 16.80 -18.64 4.37
N GLY A 122 18.14 -18.66 4.26
CA GLY A 122 18.84 -18.71 2.96
C GLY A 122 18.50 -19.96 2.16
N ALA A 123 18.61 -21.15 2.76
CA ALA A 123 18.43 -22.42 2.07
C ALA A 123 17.00 -22.62 1.49
N ILE A 124 15.96 -22.18 2.19
CA ILE A 124 14.58 -22.30 1.68
C ILE A 124 14.34 -21.32 0.53
N ASN A 125 14.95 -20.13 0.58
CA ASN A 125 14.82 -19.14 -0.49
C ASN A 125 15.62 -19.50 -1.73
N GLU A 126 16.77 -20.19 -1.58
CA GLU A 126 17.49 -20.80 -2.71
C GLU A 126 16.60 -21.83 -3.43
N GLN A 127 15.93 -22.73 -2.67
CA GLN A 127 15.03 -23.72 -3.23
C GLN A 127 13.79 -23.07 -3.87
N LEU A 128 13.21 -22.05 -3.25
CA LEU A 128 12.10 -21.28 -3.80
C LEU A 128 12.50 -20.61 -5.12
N ASN A 129 13.64 -19.92 -5.17
CA ASN A 129 14.13 -19.27 -6.38
C ASN A 129 14.37 -20.25 -7.52
N ASN A 130 14.96 -21.41 -7.23
CA ASN A 130 15.16 -22.49 -8.20
C ASN A 130 13.83 -23.06 -8.70
N TYR A 131 12.84 -23.23 -7.82
CA TYR A 131 11.49 -23.65 -8.20
C TYR A 131 10.81 -22.60 -9.10
N LEU A 132 10.85 -21.32 -8.74
CA LEU A 132 10.27 -20.23 -9.52
C LEU A 132 10.92 -20.10 -10.91
N LYS A 133 12.24 -20.29 -11.03
CA LYS A 133 12.96 -20.29 -12.32
C LYS A 133 12.50 -21.44 -13.23
N LYS A 134 12.20 -22.62 -12.67
CA LYS A 134 11.72 -23.79 -13.41
C LYS A 134 10.24 -23.69 -13.79
N MET A 135 9.44 -23.07 -12.93
CA MET A 135 8.02 -22.90 -13.17
C MET A 135 7.79 -21.78 -14.19
N ASN A 136 7.50 -22.17 -15.43
CA ASN A 136 7.12 -21.21 -16.46
C ASN A 136 5.67 -20.78 -16.26
N PHE A 137 5.42 -19.88 -15.32
CA PHE A 137 4.08 -19.33 -15.02
C PHE A 137 3.42 -18.61 -16.21
N ARG A 138 4.16 -18.33 -17.28
CA ARG A 138 3.62 -17.79 -18.54
C ARG A 138 3.10 -18.85 -19.49
N SER A 139 3.24 -20.14 -19.15
CA SER A 139 2.82 -21.25 -20.02
C SER A 139 1.30 -21.43 -20.05
N PHE A 140 0.58 -20.97 -19.03
CA PHE A 140 -0.87 -21.00 -18.97
C PHE A 140 -1.43 -19.58 -19.09
N THR A 141 -2.27 -19.36 -20.09
CA THR A 141 -3.11 -18.17 -20.23
C THR A 141 -4.50 -18.66 -20.61
N PRO A 142 -5.47 -18.60 -19.70
CA PRO A 142 -6.81 -19.07 -20.00
C PRO A 142 -7.45 -18.23 -21.11
N SER A 143 -8.31 -18.85 -21.89
CA SER A 143 -9.16 -18.10 -22.83
C SER A 143 -10.33 -17.50 -22.09
N TYR A 144 -10.39 -16.19 -22.02
CA TYR A 144 -11.53 -15.46 -21.43
C TYR A 144 -12.78 -15.46 -22.34
N SER A 145 -12.70 -16.01 -23.55
CA SER A 145 -13.85 -16.11 -24.48
C SER A 145 -14.70 -17.36 -24.26
N VAL A 146 -14.57 -18.04 -23.12
CA VAL A 146 -15.41 -19.18 -22.74
C VAL A 146 -16.82 -18.70 -22.42
N ALA A 147 -17.82 -19.49 -22.78
CA ALA A 147 -19.22 -19.03 -22.77
C ALA A 147 -19.83 -18.86 -21.37
N THR A 148 -19.36 -19.59 -20.36
CA THR A 148 -19.93 -19.53 -18.99
C THR A 148 -18.86 -19.54 -17.91
N ALA A 149 -19.19 -18.95 -16.75
CA ALA A 149 -18.38 -18.96 -15.55
C ALA A 149 -18.04 -20.41 -15.10
N THR A 150 -18.98 -21.33 -15.18
CA THR A 150 -18.78 -22.74 -14.83
C THR A 150 -17.71 -23.39 -15.71
N GLN A 151 -17.79 -23.21 -17.03
CA GLN A 151 -16.76 -23.73 -17.94
C GLN A 151 -15.37 -23.12 -17.65
N PHE A 152 -15.35 -21.86 -17.27
CA PHE A 152 -14.10 -21.20 -16.91
C PHE A 152 -13.48 -21.79 -15.64
N VAL A 153 -14.27 -22.01 -14.60
CA VAL A 153 -13.81 -22.66 -13.35
C VAL A 153 -13.28 -24.08 -13.63
N GLU A 154 -13.93 -24.87 -14.48
CA GLU A 154 -13.45 -26.20 -14.89
C GLU A 154 -12.07 -26.14 -15.57
N ILE A 155 -11.79 -25.06 -16.32
CA ILE A 155 -10.46 -24.83 -16.92
C ILE A 155 -9.44 -24.52 -15.83
N LEU A 156 -9.78 -23.70 -14.85
CA LEU A 156 -8.91 -23.37 -13.72
C LEU A 156 -8.61 -24.62 -12.87
N ASP A 157 -9.61 -25.41 -12.52
CA ASP A 157 -9.44 -26.64 -11.75
C ASP A 157 -8.49 -27.61 -12.45
N ARG A 158 -8.66 -27.78 -13.75
CA ARG A 158 -7.77 -28.63 -14.54
C ARG A 158 -6.32 -28.12 -14.57
N ASN A 159 -6.15 -26.80 -14.65
CA ASN A 159 -4.81 -26.22 -14.60
C ASN A 159 -4.18 -26.37 -13.21
N ILE A 160 -4.94 -26.16 -12.15
CA ILE A 160 -4.50 -26.36 -10.77
C ILE A 160 -3.96 -27.80 -10.58
N GLU A 161 -4.69 -28.81 -11.05
CA GLU A 161 -4.24 -30.22 -10.94
C GLU A 161 -2.96 -30.50 -11.75
N ILE A 162 -2.81 -29.90 -12.93
CA ILE A 162 -1.59 -30.04 -13.73
C ILE A 162 -0.40 -29.41 -13.00
N GLU A 163 -0.58 -28.22 -12.45
CA GLU A 163 0.48 -27.50 -11.74
C GLU A 163 0.86 -28.18 -10.42
N ARG A 164 -0.13 -28.68 -9.66
CA ARG A 164 0.11 -29.52 -8.48
C ARG A 164 0.95 -30.76 -8.82
N GLY A 165 0.61 -31.46 -9.90
CA GLY A 165 1.39 -32.61 -10.34
C GLY A 165 2.84 -32.26 -10.70
N ARG A 166 3.11 -31.07 -11.22
CA ARG A 166 4.47 -30.56 -11.44
C ARG A 166 5.17 -30.22 -10.13
N MET A 167 4.49 -29.49 -9.26
CA MET A 167 4.99 -29.08 -7.95
C MET A 167 5.41 -30.27 -7.11
N LEU A 168 4.58 -31.32 -7.03
CA LEU A 168 4.90 -32.56 -6.29
C LEU A 168 6.17 -33.24 -6.76
N ARG A 169 6.49 -33.17 -8.07
CA ARG A 169 7.75 -33.72 -8.61
C ARG A 169 8.95 -32.83 -8.31
N GLU A 170 8.80 -31.51 -8.47
CA GLU A 170 9.90 -30.54 -8.29
C GLU A 170 10.26 -30.31 -6.82
N LEU A 171 9.29 -30.42 -5.92
CA LEU A 171 9.41 -30.16 -4.49
C LEU A 171 9.29 -31.43 -3.64
N SER A 172 9.53 -32.64 -4.19
CA SER A 172 9.40 -33.89 -3.44
C SER A 172 10.22 -33.90 -2.15
N ASP A 173 11.43 -33.40 -2.22
CA ASP A 173 12.39 -33.36 -1.11
C ASP A 173 12.49 -31.97 -0.42
N ALA A 174 11.63 -31.04 -0.81
CA ALA A 174 11.62 -29.70 -0.25
C ALA A 174 11.03 -29.66 1.16
N PRO A 175 11.39 -28.66 1.98
CA PRO A 175 10.75 -28.42 3.28
C PRO A 175 9.23 -28.34 3.16
N GLN A 176 8.52 -28.81 4.18
CA GLN A 176 7.06 -28.79 4.22
C GLN A 176 6.50 -27.38 3.99
N GLN A 177 7.12 -26.37 4.60
CA GLN A 177 6.74 -24.96 4.46
C GLN A 177 6.74 -24.50 2.99
N LEU A 178 7.74 -24.89 2.20
CA LEU A 178 7.81 -24.51 0.78
C LEU A 178 6.73 -25.23 -0.05
N ARG A 179 6.44 -26.50 0.27
CA ARG A 179 5.38 -27.25 -0.41
C ARG A 179 4.00 -26.67 -0.11
N GLU A 180 3.73 -26.35 1.14
CA GLU A 180 2.47 -25.75 1.57
C GLU A 180 2.27 -24.36 0.95
N TRP A 181 3.32 -23.55 0.90
CA TRP A 181 3.29 -22.27 0.19
C TRP A 181 2.96 -22.46 -1.29
N ALA A 182 3.60 -23.41 -1.97
CA ALA A 182 3.39 -23.67 -3.39
C ALA A 182 1.96 -24.14 -3.70
N GLU A 183 1.35 -24.96 -2.82
CA GLU A 183 -0.06 -25.36 -2.93
C GLU A 183 -1.01 -24.14 -2.89
N ILE A 184 -0.76 -23.22 -1.97
CA ILE A 184 -1.56 -22.00 -1.81
C ILE A 184 -1.33 -21.08 -3.02
N GLU A 185 -0.08 -20.89 -3.42
CA GLU A 185 0.30 -20.05 -4.56
C GLU A 185 -0.38 -20.53 -5.85
N ILE A 186 -0.31 -21.82 -6.17
CA ILE A 186 -0.96 -22.40 -7.36
C ILE A 186 -2.46 -22.10 -7.34
N ARG A 187 -3.12 -22.29 -6.20
CA ARG A 187 -4.56 -22.06 -6.06
C ARG A 187 -4.93 -20.59 -6.29
N TYR A 188 -4.30 -19.67 -5.57
CA TYR A 188 -4.73 -18.28 -5.61
C TYR A 188 -4.23 -17.49 -6.81
N ARG A 189 -3.11 -17.87 -7.40
CA ARG A 189 -2.71 -17.37 -8.72
C ARG A 189 -3.74 -17.77 -9.80
N ASN A 190 -4.25 -19.00 -9.76
CA ASN A 190 -5.35 -19.41 -10.64
C ASN A 190 -6.66 -18.70 -10.29
N ALA A 191 -6.95 -18.42 -9.00
CA ALA A 191 -8.09 -17.61 -8.59
C ALA A 191 -8.04 -16.19 -9.14
N GLY A 192 -6.85 -15.61 -9.33
CA GLY A 192 -6.67 -14.32 -9.99
C GLY A 192 -7.26 -14.29 -11.41
N TYR A 193 -7.16 -15.39 -12.14
CA TYR A 193 -7.79 -15.49 -13.47
C TYR A 193 -9.34 -15.47 -13.41
N ALA A 194 -9.95 -15.91 -12.31
CA ALA A 194 -11.41 -15.78 -12.15
C ALA A 194 -11.83 -14.31 -12.03
N VAL A 195 -11.05 -13.48 -11.34
CA VAL A 195 -11.24 -12.03 -11.28
C VAL A 195 -11.10 -11.39 -12.67
N GLU A 196 -10.08 -11.77 -13.42
CA GLU A 196 -9.85 -11.27 -14.78
C GLU A 196 -10.96 -11.69 -15.74
N TYR A 197 -11.46 -12.94 -15.63
CA TYR A 197 -12.59 -13.43 -16.44
C TYR A 197 -13.85 -12.61 -16.16
N LEU A 198 -14.16 -12.36 -14.89
CA LEU A 198 -15.31 -11.53 -14.49
C LEU A 198 -15.23 -10.13 -15.13
N ARG A 199 -14.07 -9.49 -15.06
CA ARG A 199 -13.83 -8.15 -15.60
C ARG A 199 -13.84 -8.13 -17.13
N HIS A 200 -13.21 -9.12 -17.77
CA HIS A 200 -13.14 -9.23 -19.23
C HIS A 200 -14.53 -9.38 -19.87
N ASN A 201 -15.38 -10.20 -19.23
CA ASN A 201 -16.74 -10.48 -19.74
C ASN A 201 -17.78 -9.54 -19.13
N GLU A 202 -17.34 -8.56 -18.35
CA GLU A 202 -18.21 -7.57 -17.72
C GLU A 202 -19.36 -8.18 -16.90
N LEU A 203 -19.11 -9.33 -16.24
CA LEU A 203 -20.11 -10.02 -15.44
C LEU A 203 -20.38 -9.26 -14.14
N ASN A 204 -21.65 -9.10 -13.80
CA ASN A 204 -22.11 -8.36 -12.62
C ASN A 204 -23.27 -9.04 -11.89
N ASP A 205 -23.66 -10.23 -12.35
CA ASP A 205 -24.70 -11.02 -11.73
C ASP A 205 -24.15 -11.88 -10.58
N ILE A 206 -24.99 -12.12 -9.58
CA ILE A 206 -24.60 -12.85 -8.36
C ILE A 206 -24.24 -14.31 -8.69
N GLU A 207 -24.94 -14.96 -9.61
CA GLU A 207 -24.73 -16.36 -9.95
C GLU A 207 -23.34 -16.60 -10.54
N SER A 208 -22.90 -15.75 -11.49
CA SER A 208 -21.56 -15.77 -12.05
C SER A 208 -20.50 -15.51 -10.97
N MET A 209 -20.74 -14.55 -10.08
CA MET A 209 -19.82 -14.23 -8.99
C MET A 209 -19.74 -15.39 -7.98
N ASP A 210 -20.84 -16.04 -7.63
CA ASP A 210 -20.87 -17.18 -6.72
C ASP A 210 -20.13 -18.39 -7.33
N THR A 211 -20.21 -18.56 -8.63
CA THR A 211 -19.47 -19.61 -9.36
C THR A 211 -17.97 -19.32 -9.35
N LEU A 212 -17.57 -18.11 -9.78
CA LEU A 212 -16.15 -17.70 -9.91
C LEU A 212 -15.43 -17.59 -8.57
N PHE A 213 -16.14 -17.16 -7.51
CA PHE A 213 -15.59 -16.96 -6.17
C PHE A 213 -16.03 -18.03 -5.18
N ASN A 214 -16.29 -19.24 -5.66
CA ASN A 214 -16.76 -20.35 -4.84
C ASN A 214 -15.78 -20.69 -3.72
N ARG A 215 -16.27 -20.67 -2.47
CA ARG A 215 -15.48 -20.93 -1.26
C ARG A 215 -14.95 -22.38 -1.16
N ALA A 216 -15.57 -23.33 -1.84
CA ALA A 216 -15.05 -24.69 -1.91
C ALA A 216 -13.75 -24.78 -2.72
N HIS A 217 -13.60 -23.94 -3.75
CA HIS A 217 -12.40 -23.86 -4.58
C HIS A 217 -11.39 -22.85 -4.02
N PHE A 218 -11.85 -21.69 -3.54
CA PHE A 218 -11.05 -20.57 -3.08
C PHE A 218 -11.48 -20.11 -1.68
N PRO A 219 -11.17 -20.90 -0.61
CA PRO A 219 -11.57 -20.57 0.75
C PRO A 219 -10.91 -19.27 1.25
N ILE A 220 -11.65 -18.53 2.07
CA ILE A 220 -11.12 -17.38 2.83
C ILE A 220 -10.55 -17.90 4.15
N GLY A 221 -9.56 -17.19 4.71
CA GLY A 221 -8.99 -17.53 6.00
C GLY A 221 -8.13 -18.79 5.96
N VAL A 222 -7.37 -18.98 4.89
CA VAL A 222 -6.40 -20.08 4.82
C VAL A 222 -5.41 -19.95 5.95
N ALA A 223 -5.61 -20.78 6.98
CA ALA A 223 -4.71 -20.81 8.11
C ALA A 223 -3.36 -21.42 7.69
N GLY A 224 -2.27 -20.76 8.03
CA GLY A 224 -0.92 -21.31 7.91
C GLY A 224 0.02 -20.44 7.09
N HIS A 225 -0.09 -20.41 5.78
CA HIS A 225 0.86 -19.72 4.93
C HIS A 225 0.22 -18.53 4.24
N ILE A 226 0.90 -17.42 4.32
CA ILE A 226 0.47 -16.17 3.71
C ILE A 226 1.21 -16.05 2.39
N CYS A 227 0.44 -16.09 1.31
CA CYS A 227 0.90 -15.96 -0.07
C CYS A 227 0.39 -14.64 -0.65
N LEU A 228 1.23 -13.92 -1.37
CA LEU A 228 0.85 -12.62 -1.95
C LEU A 228 -0.28 -12.75 -2.98
N ASP A 229 -0.31 -13.83 -3.75
CA ASP A 229 -1.41 -14.09 -4.70
C ASP A 229 -2.77 -14.29 -3.97
N TYR A 230 -2.75 -14.85 -2.74
CA TYR A 230 -3.94 -14.93 -1.89
C TYR A 230 -4.47 -13.52 -1.55
N PHE A 231 -3.61 -12.62 -1.11
CA PHE A 231 -4.02 -11.26 -0.77
C PHE A 231 -4.51 -10.49 -1.99
N ASP A 232 -3.84 -10.63 -3.12
CA ASP A 232 -4.26 -10.00 -4.36
C ASP A 232 -5.64 -10.50 -4.82
N TYR A 233 -5.88 -11.82 -4.73
CA TYR A 233 -7.20 -12.40 -5.02
C TYR A 233 -8.28 -11.88 -4.06
N ILE A 234 -8.07 -11.98 -2.75
CA ILE A 234 -9.06 -11.56 -1.76
C ILE A 234 -9.41 -10.09 -1.92
N GLY A 235 -8.42 -9.22 -2.07
CA GLY A 235 -8.67 -7.79 -2.25
C GLY A 235 -9.45 -7.46 -3.52
N ASN A 236 -9.13 -8.12 -4.63
CA ASN A 236 -9.87 -7.96 -5.87
C ASN A 236 -11.30 -8.52 -5.76
N MET A 237 -11.45 -9.71 -5.19
CA MET A 237 -12.76 -10.33 -4.97
C MET A 237 -13.65 -9.46 -4.07
N VAL A 238 -13.12 -8.94 -2.96
CA VAL A 238 -13.87 -8.06 -2.06
C VAL A 238 -14.32 -6.80 -2.79
N ARG A 239 -13.44 -6.20 -3.58
CA ARG A 239 -13.78 -5.03 -4.38
C ARG A 239 -14.88 -5.34 -5.38
N ASP A 240 -14.67 -6.32 -6.25
CA ASP A 240 -15.56 -6.59 -7.37
C ASP A 240 -16.94 -7.11 -6.91
N ARG A 241 -16.97 -7.95 -5.86
CA ARG A 241 -18.20 -8.53 -5.35
C ARG A 241 -19.02 -7.62 -4.43
N TYR A 242 -18.35 -6.87 -3.55
CA TYR A 242 -19.04 -6.11 -2.49
C TYR A 242 -19.00 -4.61 -2.70
N ILE A 243 -17.90 -4.04 -3.15
CA ILE A 243 -17.76 -2.59 -3.32
C ILE A 243 -18.26 -2.17 -4.72
N ASP A 244 -17.63 -2.64 -5.79
CA ASP A 244 -17.96 -2.25 -7.16
C ASP A 244 -19.23 -2.95 -7.71
N GLY A 245 -19.57 -4.12 -7.16
CA GLY A 245 -20.83 -4.79 -7.46
C GLY A 245 -22.08 -3.99 -7.05
N CYS A 246 -21.91 -2.93 -6.26
CA CYS A 246 -22.97 -1.95 -5.98
C CYS A 246 -22.98 -0.81 -6.99
N GLN A 247 -21.89 -0.56 -7.70
CA GLN A 247 -21.80 0.53 -8.68
C GLN A 247 -20.72 0.20 -9.72
N ARG A 248 -21.10 -0.12 -10.93
CA ARG A 248 -20.18 0.02 -12.05
C ARG A 248 -19.86 1.50 -12.21
N VAL A 249 -18.73 1.83 -11.72
CA VAL A 249 -18.29 3.19 -11.55
C VAL A 249 -18.00 3.81 -12.90
N VAL A 250 -18.82 4.73 -13.25
CA VAL A 250 -18.41 5.89 -14.03
C VAL A 250 -17.38 6.63 -13.17
N SER A 251 -16.13 6.52 -13.54
CA SER A 251 -14.94 7.13 -12.96
C SER A 251 -14.99 7.50 -11.46
N PHE A 252 -14.05 7.01 -10.68
CA PHE A 252 -13.80 7.34 -9.27
C PHE A 252 -13.83 8.85 -8.94
N ARG A 253 -13.72 9.71 -9.94
CA ARG A 253 -13.74 11.17 -9.77
C ARG A 253 -15.13 11.78 -9.55
N SER A 254 -16.21 11.04 -9.72
CA SER A 254 -17.60 11.57 -9.61
C SER A 254 -18.36 11.10 -8.36
N GLN A 255 -17.82 10.18 -7.55
CA GLN A 255 -18.47 9.73 -6.33
C GLN A 255 -18.20 10.70 -5.18
N ARG A 256 -19.27 11.34 -4.71
CA ARG A 256 -19.24 12.25 -3.56
C ARG A 256 -19.59 11.56 -2.23
N ASN A 257 -19.92 10.25 -2.22
CA ASN A 257 -20.34 9.53 -1.01
C ASN A 257 -19.60 8.21 -0.86
N PHE A 258 -18.35 8.28 -0.45
CA PHE A 258 -17.53 7.09 -0.15
C PHE A 258 -17.99 6.37 1.13
N VAL A 259 -18.46 7.11 2.13
CA VAL A 259 -19.02 6.54 3.36
C VAL A 259 -20.18 5.61 3.03
N GLY A 260 -21.17 6.10 2.27
CA GLY A 260 -22.30 5.28 1.85
C GLY A 260 -21.90 4.07 1.00
N ALA A 261 -20.83 4.15 0.20
CA ALA A 261 -20.35 3.01 -0.58
C ALA A 261 -19.78 1.89 0.32
N TYR A 262 -19.01 2.24 1.34
CA TYR A 262 -18.47 1.26 2.29
C TYR A 262 -19.54 0.67 3.19
N VAL A 263 -20.50 1.48 3.66
CA VAL A 263 -21.65 0.98 4.44
C VAL A 263 -22.49 0.00 3.60
N ALA A 264 -22.83 0.34 2.35
CA ALA A 264 -23.54 -0.55 1.45
C ALA A 264 -22.78 -1.84 1.13
N ALA A 265 -21.45 -1.78 1.06
CA ALA A 265 -20.61 -2.97 0.90
C ALA A 265 -20.71 -3.90 2.12
N LEU A 266 -20.67 -3.35 3.34
CA LEU A 266 -20.84 -4.12 4.59
C LEU A 266 -22.25 -4.72 4.72
N GLU A 267 -23.30 -3.99 4.39
CA GLU A 267 -24.66 -4.51 4.32
C GLU A 267 -24.78 -5.69 3.33
N ARG A 268 -24.09 -5.57 2.18
CA ARG A 268 -24.06 -6.64 1.18
C ARG A 268 -23.32 -7.88 1.69
N VAL A 269 -22.21 -7.71 2.42
CA VAL A 269 -21.51 -8.82 3.08
C VAL A 269 -22.46 -9.51 4.07
N ALA A 270 -23.12 -8.77 4.95
CA ALA A 270 -24.05 -9.31 5.93
C ALA A 270 -25.21 -10.09 5.27
N LYS A 271 -25.63 -9.67 4.08
CA LYS A 271 -26.69 -10.34 3.30
C LYS A 271 -26.20 -11.62 2.60
N LEU A 272 -25.00 -11.62 2.05
CA LEU A 272 -24.51 -12.69 1.18
C LEU A 272 -23.71 -13.75 1.95
N GLU A 273 -23.00 -13.39 3.01
CA GLU A 273 -22.17 -14.32 3.78
C GLU A 273 -22.93 -14.92 4.94
N GLN A 274 -23.20 -16.22 4.83
CA GLN A 274 -24.00 -16.93 5.82
C GLN A 274 -23.22 -17.30 7.09
N ARG A 275 -21.90 -17.51 6.95
CA ARG A 275 -21.03 -17.87 8.07
C ARG A 275 -20.52 -16.60 8.77
N PRO A 276 -20.71 -16.46 10.10
CA PRO A 276 -20.24 -15.28 10.82
C PRO A 276 -18.74 -15.00 10.64
N GLU A 277 -17.91 -16.05 10.67
CA GLU A 277 -16.46 -15.94 10.50
C GLU A 277 -16.03 -15.39 9.15
N ASP A 278 -16.73 -15.75 8.05
CA ASP A 278 -16.46 -15.19 6.73
C ASP A 278 -16.91 -13.73 6.64
N ARG A 279 -18.08 -13.45 7.21
CA ARG A 279 -18.64 -12.10 7.28
C ARG A 279 -17.72 -11.15 8.02
N ASP A 280 -17.22 -11.56 9.18
CA ASP A 280 -16.31 -10.76 10.01
C ASP A 280 -14.95 -10.57 9.33
N ALA A 281 -14.39 -11.61 8.70
CA ALA A 281 -13.13 -11.53 7.98
C ALA A 281 -13.23 -10.56 6.77
N ILE A 282 -14.28 -10.68 5.96
CA ILE A 282 -14.50 -9.79 4.80
C ILE A 282 -14.83 -8.38 5.27
N GLY A 283 -15.65 -8.26 6.32
CA GLY A 283 -16.01 -6.98 6.93
C GLY A 283 -14.79 -6.22 7.46
N ALA A 284 -13.87 -6.91 8.12
CA ALA A 284 -12.61 -6.33 8.58
C ALA A 284 -11.75 -5.80 7.42
N ILE A 285 -11.69 -6.54 6.32
CA ILE A 285 -10.98 -6.08 5.10
C ILE A 285 -11.63 -4.79 4.54
N ILE A 286 -12.96 -4.75 4.44
CA ILE A 286 -13.69 -3.57 3.95
C ILE A 286 -13.49 -2.38 4.88
N LEU A 287 -13.55 -2.58 6.20
CA LEU A 287 -13.28 -1.53 7.19
C LEU A 287 -11.85 -1.02 7.08
N ASN A 288 -10.88 -1.91 6.85
CA ASN A 288 -9.51 -1.49 6.67
C ASN A 288 -9.31 -0.71 5.36
N MET A 289 -10.01 -1.09 4.28
CA MET A 289 -10.05 -0.30 3.04
C MET A 289 -10.65 1.09 3.29
N ALA A 290 -11.77 1.18 4.02
CA ALA A 290 -12.39 2.45 4.39
C ALA A 290 -11.49 3.31 5.28
N PHE A 291 -10.79 2.69 6.24
CA PHE A 291 -9.83 3.35 7.10
C PHE A 291 -8.67 3.97 6.30
N ASN A 292 -8.24 3.32 5.25
CA ASN A 292 -7.13 3.76 4.41
C ASN A 292 -7.57 4.64 3.22
N GLU A 293 -8.87 4.79 2.97
CA GLU A 293 -9.39 5.64 1.90
C GLU A 293 -9.32 7.11 2.31
N PRO A 294 -8.46 7.94 1.66
CA PRO A 294 -8.27 9.34 2.06
C PRO A 294 -9.53 10.20 1.90
N ARG A 295 -10.49 9.78 1.07
CA ARG A 295 -11.74 10.49 0.80
C ARG A 295 -12.89 10.08 1.71
N THR A 296 -12.63 9.22 2.70
CA THR A 296 -13.64 8.69 3.60
C THR A 296 -13.44 9.23 5.01
N THR A 297 -14.50 9.72 5.64
CA THR A 297 -14.51 9.93 7.07
C THR A 297 -14.82 8.60 7.75
N PHE A 298 -13.78 7.88 8.13
CA PHE A 298 -13.88 6.53 8.73
C PHE A 298 -14.79 6.50 9.95
N ALA A 299 -14.77 7.56 10.77
CA ALA A 299 -15.68 7.72 11.90
C ALA A 299 -17.15 7.62 11.49
N GLU A 300 -17.54 8.23 10.35
CA GLU A 300 -18.91 8.17 9.85
C GLU A 300 -19.29 6.76 9.37
N VAL A 301 -18.33 6.01 8.80
CA VAL A 301 -18.58 4.59 8.44
C VAL A 301 -18.88 3.79 9.70
N LEU A 302 -18.06 3.90 10.76
CA LEU A 302 -18.27 3.19 12.01
C LEU A 302 -19.58 3.59 12.69
N GLU A 303 -19.92 4.86 12.73
CA GLU A 303 -21.20 5.35 13.31
C GLU A 303 -22.40 4.71 12.60
N GLN A 304 -22.38 4.67 11.26
CA GLN A 304 -23.51 4.10 10.51
C GLN A 304 -23.66 2.59 10.65
N ILE A 305 -22.56 1.84 10.85
CA ILE A 305 -22.63 0.37 10.98
C ILE A 305 -22.86 -0.10 12.42
N HIS A 306 -22.53 0.72 13.41
CA HIS A 306 -22.65 0.38 14.84
C HIS A 306 -24.10 0.03 15.20
N ASP A 307 -25.07 0.80 14.71
CA ASP A 307 -26.48 0.58 14.97
C ASP A 307 -27.09 -0.59 14.18
N CYS A 308 -26.37 -1.10 13.18
CA CYS A 308 -26.91 -2.10 12.22
C CYS A 308 -26.50 -3.54 12.56
N GLN A 309 -25.62 -3.79 13.52
CA GLN A 309 -25.09 -5.11 13.89
C GLN A 309 -24.63 -5.96 12.68
N LEU A 310 -23.97 -5.32 11.74
CA LEU A 310 -23.53 -5.97 10.49
C LEU A 310 -22.35 -6.92 10.70
N LEU A 311 -21.52 -6.66 11.71
CA LEU A 311 -20.30 -7.39 12.06
C LEU A 311 -20.30 -7.75 13.54
N GLY A 312 -19.45 -8.71 13.93
CA GLY A 312 -19.25 -9.07 15.34
C GLY A 312 -18.61 -7.95 16.16
N ASP A 313 -18.99 -7.88 17.44
CA ASP A 313 -18.54 -6.84 18.38
C ASP A 313 -16.99 -6.74 18.43
N GLU A 314 -16.29 -7.88 18.42
CA GLU A 314 -14.82 -7.92 18.45
C GLU A 314 -14.18 -7.19 17.25
N VAL A 315 -14.78 -7.29 16.07
CA VAL A 315 -14.33 -6.55 14.89
C VAL A 315 -14.57 -5.05 15.07
N ILE A 316 -15.77 -4.70 15.52
CA ILE A 316 -16.15 -3.27 15.73
C ILE A 316 -15.24 -2.64 16.79
N ASP A 317 -15.06 -3.27 17.96
CA ASP A 317 -14.23 -2.76 19.05
C ASP A 317 -12.78 -2.51 18.59
N ARG A 318 -12.22 -3.42 17.80
CA ARG A 318 -10.87 -3.29 17.25
C ARG A 318 -10.72 -2.09 16.31
N PHE A 319 -11.72 -1.81 15.49
CA PHE A 319 -11.72 -0.65 14.60
C PHE A 319 -12.11 0.64 15.32
N ASP A 320 -12.90 0.60 16.37
CA ASP A 320 -13.14 1.74 17.27
C ASP A 320 -11.83 2.16 17.97
N ALA A 321 -11.02 1.22 18.43
CA ALA A 321 -9.70 1.53 18.97
C ALA A 321 -8.79 2.24 17.90
N LYS A 322 -8.83 1.79 16.65
CA LYS A 322 -8.15 2.47 15.54
C LYS A 322 -8.70 3.88 15.29
N ARG A 323 -10.01 4.09 15.45
CA ARG A 323 -10.67 5.40 15.36
C ARG A 323 -10.13 6.40 16.38
N TYR A 324 -9.97 5.97 17.64
CA TYR A 324 -9.47 6.85 18.71
C TYR A 324 -8.01 7.24 18.48
N GLY A 325 -7.16 6.34 18.02
CA GLY A 325 -5.81 6.67 17.56
C GLY A 325 -5.80 7.70 16.41
N ARG A 326 -6.86 7.75 15.59
CA ARG A 326 -7.05 8.72 14.53
C ARG A 326 -7.59 10.09 15.02
N ALA A 327 -8.31 10.13 16.16
CA ALA A 327 -8.84 11.38 16.73
C ALA A 327 -7.75 12.33 17.24
N ASP A 328 -6.61 11.81 17.65
CA ASP A 328 -5.41 12.59 18.02
C ASP A 328 -4.65 13.14 16.80
N MET A 329 -5.15 12.87 15.59
CA MET A 329 -4.47 13.32 14.39
C MET A 329 -4.59 14.81 14.19
N ARG A 330 -3.46 15.37 13.80
CA ARG A 330 -3.34 16.74 13.32
C ARG A 330 -4.11 16.91 12.02
N ARG A 331 -5.43 17.02 12.15
CA ARG A 331 -6.32 17.27 11.02
C ARG A 331 -6.01 18.64 10.44
N PHE A 332 -5.78 18.70 9.14
CA PHE A 332 -5.58 19.96 8.46
C PHE A 332 -6.95 20.60 8.15
N THR A 333 -7.20 21.80 8.62
CA THR A 333 -8.43 22.56 8.43
C THR A 333 -8.10 24.01 8.05
N ASP A 334 -9.09 24.82 7.67
CA ASP A 334 -8.90 26.27 7.50
C ASP A 334 -8.22 26.90 8.72
N LYS A 335 -8.69 26.56 9.93
CA LYS A 335 -8.07 27.02 11.18
C LYS A 335 -6.62 26.55 11.34
N THR A 336 -6.27 25.39 10.79
CA THR A 336 -4.88 24.92 10.82
C THR A 336 -4.02 25.77 9.90
N PHE A 337 -4.49 26.08 8.70
CA PHE A 337 -3.77 26.95 7.78
C PHE A 337 -3.66 28.39 8.30
N GLU A 338 -4.73 28.95 8.85
CA GLU A 338 -4.73 30.24 9.51
C GLU A 338 -3.72 30.31 10.67
N ARG A 339 -3.57 29.22 11.46
CA ARG A 339 -2.55 29.13 12.51
C ARG A 339 -1.13 29.07 11.94
N LEU A 340 -0.93 28.41 10.79
CA LEU A 340 0.36 28.44 10.10
C LEU A 340 0.69 29.86 9.64
N LEU A 341 -0.25 30.54 9.02
CA LEU A 341 -0.09 31.95 8.64
C LEU A 341 0.21 32.82 9.86
N ALA A 342 -0.53 32.66 10.95
CA ALA A 342 -0.29 33.43 12.19
C ALA A 342 1.11 33.17 12.77
N ARG A 343 1.58 31.90 12.80
CA ARG A 343 2.94 31.56 13.24
C ARG A 343 4.01 32.14 12.32
N SER A 344 3.71 32.30 11.06
CA SER A 344 4.65 32.82 10.09
C SER A 344 5.00 34.30 10.27
N HIS A 345 4.33 35.03 11.20
CA HIS A 345 4.74 36.37 11.66
C HIS A 345 6.02 36.33 12.53
N SER A 346 6.32 35.22 13.17
CA SER A 346 7.51 35.08 14.04
C SER A 346 8.55 34.08 13.56
N LYS A 347 8.22 33.28 12.56
CA LYS A 347 9.08 32.25 11.99
C LYS A 347 8.86 32.14 10.50
N VAL A 348 9.89 31.73 9.78
CA VAL A 348 9.73 31.26 8.41
C VAL A 348 9.20 29.83 8.45
N ILE A 349 8.18 29.50 7.68
CA ILE A 349 7.64 28.14 7.61
C ILE A 349 7.89 27.56 6.22
N TYR A 350 8.69 26.50 6.15
CA TYR A 350 8.92 25.74 4.94
C TYR A 350 7.93 24.57 4.89
N VAL A 351 7.12 24.50 3.83
CA VAL A 351 6.06 23.51 3.69
C VAL A 351 6.39 22.55 2.56
N ASP A 352 6.37 21.24 2.88
CA ASP A 352 6.49 20.13 1.95
C ASP A 352 5.11 19.48 1.72
N VAL A 353 4.64 19.45 0.47
CA VAL A 353 3.43 18.73 0.08
C VAL A 353 3.82 17.49 -0.71
N TRP A 354 3.47 16.33 -0.18
CA TRP A 354 3.93 15.05 -0.67
C TRP A 354 2.87 13.95 -0.62
N ALA A 355 3.16 12.79 -1.20
CA ALA A 355 2.32 11.60 -1.11
C ALA A 355 3.20 10.36 -0.85
N THR A 356 2.65 9.36 -0.14
CA THR A 356 3.38 8.14 0.21
C THR A 356 3.86 7.35 -1.01
N TRP A 357 3.09 7.35 -2.08
CA TRP A 357 3.40 6.72 -3.36
C TRP A 357 4.35 7.55 -4.26
N CYS A 358 4.66 8.78 -3.87
CA CYS A 358 5.48 9.69 -4.68
C CYS A 358 6.97 9.38 -4.48
N ALA A 359 7.58 8.62 -5.38
CA ALA A 359 9.00 8.26 -5.32
C ALA A 359 9.93 9.48 -5.31
N PRO A 360 9.73 10.56 -6.11
CA PRO A 360 10.52 11.78 -5.99
C PRO A 360 10.41 12.41 -4.60
N CYS A 361 9.21 12.45 -4.00
CA CYS A 361 9.01 13.01 -2.67
C CYS A 361 9.83 12.25 -1.61
N ARG A 362 9.80 10.92 -1.65
CA ARG A 362 10.56 10.09 -0.71
C ARG A 362 12.08 10.28 -0.84
N ARG A 363 12.58 10.55 -2.04
CA ARG A 363 14.00 10.92 -2.21
C ARG A 363 14.32 12.26 -1.56
N GLU A 364 13.44 13.25 -1.70
CA GLU A 364 13.62 14.57 -1.11
C GLU A 364 13.54 14.56 0.43
N MET A 365 12.78 13.65 1.04
CA MET A 365 12.71 13.53 2.50
C MET A 365 14.07 13.36 3.18
N LYS A 366 15.01 12.64 2.55
CA LYS A 366 16.37 12.48 3.08
C LYS A 366 17.14 13.80 3.09
N HIS A 367 16.92 14.63 2.06
CA HIS A 367 17.50 15.95 1.96
C HIS A 367 16.81 16.94 2.90
N LEU A 368 15.49 16.83 3.06
CA LEU A 368 14.71 17.62 4.03
C LEU A 368 15.21 17.40 5.46
N ARG A 369 15.39 16.17 5.90
CA ARG A 369 15.93 15.85 7.23
C ARG A 369 17.32 16.46 7.47
N ARG A 370 18.20 16.42 6.45
CA ARG A 370 19.51 17.06 6.53
C ARG A 370 19.40 18.59 6.60
N MET A 371 18.46 19.17 5.87
CA MET A 371 18.17 20.61 5.90
C MET A 371 17.62 21.02 7.26
N GLU A 372 16.70 20.25 7.85
CA GLU A 372 16.21 20.46 9.22
C GLU A 372 17.34 20.47 10.26
N GLN A 373 18.32 19.56 10.11
CA GLN A 373 19.50 19.52 10.99
C GLN A 373 20.40 20.75 10.80
N ARG A 374 20.66 21.16 9.55
CA ARG A 374 21.53 22.33 9.27
C ARG A 374 20.92 23.65 9.72
N LEU A 375 19.59 23.72 9.78
CA LEU A 375 18.82 24.94 10.08
C LEU A 375 18.14 24.86 11.45
N GLU A 376 18.52 23.92 12.33
CA GLU A 376 17.88 23.69 13.62
C GLU A 376 17.93 24.89 14.60
N ASN A 377 18.92 25.76 14.46
CA ASN A 377 19.10 26.93 15.28
C ASN A 377 18.51 28.22 14.66
N GLU A 378 17.92 28.12 13.47
CA GLU A 378 17.26 29.24 12.80
C GLU A 378 15.76 29.29 13.17
N PRO A 379 15.12 30.46 13.18
CA PRO A 379 13.68 30.56 13.41
C PRO A 379 12.88 30.06 12.19
N ILE A 380 13.12 28.83 11.81
CA ILE A 380 12.48 28.15 10.68
C ILE A 380 11.72 26.94 11.22
N GLU A 381 10.45 26.83 10.83
CA GLU A 381 9.61 25.69 11.13
C GLU A 381 9.40 24.87 9.84
N PHE A 382 9.50 23.54 9.95
CA PHE A 382 9.25 22.63 8.85
C PHE A 382 7.88 21.97 9.04
N VAL A 383 7.05 22.01 8.00
CA VAL A 383 5.72 21.43 7.99
C VAL A 383 5.59 20.49 6.80
N SER A 384 5.10 19.30 7.05
CA SER A 384 4.94 18.26 6.05
C SER A 384 3.46 17.92 5.91
N LEU A 385 2.94 18.06 4.69
CA LEU A 385 1.53 17.87 4.35
C LEU A 385 1.43 16.65 3.43
N CYS A 386 1.02 15.51 3.97
CA CYS A 386 0.79 14.30 3.18
C CYS A 386 -0.63 14.33 2.61
N VAL A 387 -0.74 14.20 1.29
CA VAL A 387 -1.98 14.28 0.53
C VAL A 387 -2.19 13.03 -0.32
N SER A 388 -3.44 12.74 -0.69
CA SER A 388 -3.80 11.65 -1.63
C SER A 388 -3.12 10.32 -1.27
N SER A 389 -3.04 10.00 0.01
CA SER A 389 -2.28 8.88 0.55
C SER A 389 -3.08 8.15 1.62
N PRO A 390 -2.94 6.81 1.72
CA PRO A 390 -3.52 6.06 2.82
C PRO A 390 -2.98 6.56 4.16
N TYR A 391 -3.88 6.70 5.13
CA TYR A 391 -3.53 7.19 6.46
C TYR A 391 -2.47 6.35 7.16
N SER A 392 -2.60 5.04 7.08
CA SER A 392 -1.67 4.08 7.69
C SER A 392 -0.25 4.20 7.14
N GLN A 393 -0.10 4.42 5.84
CA GLN A 393 1.22 4.64 5.23
C GLN A 393 1.85 5.98 5.64
N TRP A 394 1.01 7.03 5.75
CA TRP A 394 1.49 8.30 6.28
C TRP A 394 2.00 8.15 7.70
N LEU A 395 1.27 7.44 8.56
CA LEU A 395 1.62 7.26 9.96
C LEU A 395 3.01 6.65 10.14
N LEU A 396 3.34 5.62 9.32
CA LEU A 396 4.66 5.00 9.32
C LEU A 396 5.81 5.95 9.04
N LEU A 397 5.59 6.89 8.13
CA LEU A 397 6.61 7.82 7.68
C LEU A 397 6.64 9.10 8.52
N ALA A 398 5.52 9.46 9.14
CA ALA A 398 5.38 10.66 9.96
C ALA A 398 5.99 10.49 11.34
N ASP A 399 5.88 9.30 11.94
CA ASP A 399 6.32 9.03 13.32
C ASP A 399 7.77 8.50 13.42
N LEU A 400 8.53 8.54 12.32
CA LEU A 400 9.95 8.18 12.38
C LEU A 400 10.72 9.11 13.33
N PRO A 401 11.58 8.56 14.22
CA PRO A 401 12.29 9.35 15.24
C PRO A 401 13.16 10.49 14.67
N GLU A 402 13.66 10.33 13.46
CA GLU A 402 14.45 11.34 12.77
C GLU A 402 13.61 12.43 12.06
N ASN A 403 12.27 12.33 12.08
CA ASN A 403 11.40 13.30 11.46
C ASN A 403 11.09 14.45 12.43
N ARG A 404 11.59 15.64 12.14
CA ARG A 404 11.43 16.84 12.98
C ARG A 404 10.29 17.76 12.49
N SER A 405 9.80 17.54 11.28
CA SER A 405 8.70 18.32 10.71
C SER A 405 7.40 18.13 11.49
N VAL A 406 6.58 19.17 11.53
CA VAL A 406 5.21 19.04 11.98
C VAL A 406 4.38 18.40 10.86
N ASN A 407 3.94 17.17 11.09
CA ASN A 407 3.28 16.37 10.08
C ASN A 407 1.75 16.46 10.15
N TYR A 408 1.12 16.62 8.99
CA TYR A 408 -0.33 16.56 8.81
C TYR A 408 -0.68 15.58 7.70
N TRP A 409 -1.74 14.82 7.91
CA TRP A 409 -2.38 14.06 6.86
C TRP A 409 -3.63 14.79 6.37
N LEU A 410 -3.81 14.89 5.06
CA LEU A 410 -4.90 15.60 4.42
C LEU A 410 -5.76 14.62 3.63
N ASP A 411 -7.04 14.53 4.00
CA ASP A 411 -8.07 13.95 3.15
C ASP A 411 -8.43 14.90 2.00
N ASP A 412 -9.33 14.50 1.12
CA ASP A 412 -9.75 15.33 -0.02
C ASP A 412 -10.42 16.65 0.42
N GLU A 413 -11.11 16.67 1.55
CA GLU A 413 -11.70 17.89 2.11
C GLU A 413 -10.59 18.85 2.54
N ALA A 414 -9.62 18.38 3.31
CA ALA A 414 -8.47 19.15 3.75
C ALA A 414 -7.58 19.60 2.57
N LEU A 415 -7.41 18.76 1.55
CA LEU A 415 -6.72 19.17 0.32
C LEU A 415 -7.48 20.28 -0.42
N SER A 416 -8.81 20.22 -0.44
CA SER A 416 -9.65 21.28 -1.02
C SER A 416 -9.51 22.60 -0.25
N VAL A 417 -9.28 22.54 1.06
CA VAL A 417 -8.93 23.73 1.86
C VAL A 417 -7.59 24.30 1.41
N LEU A 418 -6.57 23.47 1.31
CA LEU A 418 -5.24 23.90 0.89
C LEU A 418 -5.25 24.52 -0.52
N ASP A 419 -5.99 23.91 -1.48
CA ASP A 419 -6.12 24.39 -2.86
C ASP A 419 -6.75 25.79 -3.00
N ARG A 420 -7.43 26.28 -1.98
CA ARG A 420 -7.95 27.67 -1.95
C ARG A 420 -6.84 28.71 -1.75
N TYR A 421 -5.76 28.30 -1.07
CA TYR A 421 -4.63 29.17 -0.77
C TYR A 421 -3.48 28.99 -1.76
N ILE A 422 -3.21 27.75 -2.16
CA ILE A 422 -2.15 27.42 -3.11
C ILE A 422 -2.58 26.23 -3.97
N ARG A 423 -2.48 26.41 -5.29
CA ARG A 423 -2.88 25.37 -6.24
C ARG A 423 -1.83 24.28 -6.35
N ILE A 424 -2.15 23.07 -5.87
CA ILE A 424 -1.28 21.89 -5.94
C ILE A 424 -1.55 21.13 -7.25
N ARG A 425 -0.55 21.08 -8.16
CA ARG A 425 -0.68 20.42 -9.47
C ARG A 425 0.21 19.18 -9.64
N SER A 426 1.24 19.05 -8.81
CA SER A 426 2.22 17.97 -8.86
C SER A 426 2.92 17.80 -7.52
N TYR A 427 3.51 16.63 -7.29
CA TYR A 427 4.30 16.30 -6.11
C TYR A 427 5.74 15.91 -6.51
N PRO A 428 6.76 16.22 -5.67
CA PRO A 428 6.67 17.07 -4.48
C PRO A 428 6.38 18.53 -4.83
N ARG A 429 5.79 19.26 -3.90
CA ARG A 429 5.57 20.70 -3.99
C ARG A 429 6.05 21.36 -2.71
N PHE A 430 6.87 22.40 -2.86
CA PHE A 430 7.40 23.15 -1.73
C PHE A 430 7.01 24.62 -1.82
N PHE A 431 6.66 25.20 -0.68
CA PHE A 431 6.35 26.63 -0.59
C PHE A 431 6.75 27.20 0.77
N VAL A 432 6.77 28.52 0.89
CA VAL A 432 7.21 29.22 2.11
C VAL A 432 6.16 30.22 2.58
N LEU A 433 5.92 30.21 3.90
CA LEU A 433 5.14 31.22 4.60
C LEU A 433 6.09 32.10 5.41
N SER A 434 5.90 33.41 5.35
CA SER A 434 6.60 34.42 6.16
C SER A 434 5.73 35.67 6.27
N GLY A 435 5.76 36.36 7.40
CA GLY A 435 5.01 37.62 7.59
C GLY A 435 3.50 37.46 7.44
N GLY A 436 2.93 36.32 7.75
CA GLY A 436 1.48 36.07 7.66
C GLY A 436 0.96 35.73 6.25
N GLN A 437 1.84 35.48 5.29
CA GLN A 437 1.47 35.21 3.89
C GLN A 437 2.35 34.15 3.22
N ILE A 438 1.92 33.67 2.05
CA ILE A 438 2.74 32.82 1.18
C ILE A 438 3.70 33.75 0.42
N VAL A 439 4.99 33.67 0.73
CA VAL A 439 6.02 34.52 0.08
C VAL A 439 6.68 33.84 -1.12
N ASN A 440 6.58 32.51 -1.20
CA ASN A 440 7.08 31.76 -2.33
C ASN A 440 6.26 30.48 -2.54
N GLU A 441 5.55 30.39 -3.66
CA GLU A 441 4.68 29.26 -3.98
C GLU A 441 5.40 28.05 -4.56
N ASN A 442 6.65 28.19 -4.98
CA ASN A 442 7.41 27.14 -5.66
C ASN A 442 8.90 27.30 -5.40
N ILE A 443 9.28 27.13 -4.14
CA ILE A 443 10.69 27.24 -3.73
C ILE A 443 11.49 25.99 -4.15
N GLN A 444 12.80 26.12 -4.16
CA GLN A 444 13.74 25.06 -4.48
C GLN A 444 13.55 23.83 -3.56
N TRP A 445 13.91 22.69 -4.11
CA TRP A 445 13.84 21.41 -3.41
C TRP A 445 14.92 21.29 -2.34
N PRO A 446 14.70 20.50 -1.29
CA PRO A 446 15.68 20.25 -0.24
C PRO A 446 17.04 19.75 -0.75
N SER A 447 17.06 19.01 -1.86
CA SER A 447 18.29 18.53 -2.53
C SER A 447 19.18 19.65 -3.12
N SER A 448 18.67 20.89 -3.20
CA SER A 448 19.44 22.06 -3.62
C SER A 448 20.43 22.56 -2.56
N ASN A 449 20.47 21.92 -1.38
CA ASN A 449 21.44 22.14 -0.28
C ASN A 449 21.64 23.64 0.06
N ASP A 450 22.88 24.20 -0.14
CA ASP A 450 23.19 25.56 0.26
C ASP A 450 22.31 26.63 -0.40
N LEU A 451 21.78 26.37 -1.58
CA LEU A 451 20.92 27.32 -2.27
C LEU A 451 19.62 27.52 -1.49
N ILE A 452 18.96 26.42 -1.11
CA ILE A 452 17.72 26.51 -0.34
C ILE A 452 17.96 27.03 1.07
N ASP A 453 19.05 26.61 1.75
CA ASP A 453 19.42 27.09 3.08
C ASP A 453 19.63 28.62 3.09
N ASN A 454 20.32 29.18 2.08
CA ASN A 454 20.55 30.62 1.96
C ASN A 454 19.26 31.39 1.66
N LEU A 455 18.36 30.83 0.83
CA LEU A 455 17.05 31.44 0.59
C LEU A 455 16.22 31.52 1.85
N LEU A 456 16.15 30.45 2.63
CA LEU A 456 15.41 30.44 3.89
C LEU A 456 15.99 31.42 4.92
N ARG A 457 17.31 31.50 5.05
CA ARG A 457 17.98 32.51 5.89
C ARG A 457 17.73 33.95 5.39
N GLY A 458 17.54 34.13 4.08
CA GLY A 458 17.11 35.42 3.50
C GLY A 458 15.75 35.85 4.03
N TYR A 459 14.76 34.98 3.98
CA TYR A 459 13.41 35.26 4.53
C TYR A 459 13.45 35.49 6.05
N VAL A 460 14.32 34.78 6.80
CA VAL A 460 14.49 35.04 8.25
C VAL A 460 14.98 36.47 8.48
N LYS A 461 15.98 36.94 7.72
CA LYS A 461 16.50 38.31 7.85
C LYS A 461 15.45 39.37 7.51
N GLU A 462 14.69 39.15 6.45
CA GLU A 462 13.59 40.04 6.06
C GLU A 462 12.52 40.13 7.16
N LEU A 463 12.14 38.99 7.75
CA LEU A 463 11.17 38.91 8.82
C LEU A 463 11.65 39.63 10.08
N GLN A 464 12.92 39.52 10.44
CA GLN A 464 13.54 40.16 11.60
C GLN A 464 13.70 41.69 11.36
N GLY A 465 14.03 42.12 10.13
CA GLY A 465 14.12 43.50 9.76
C GLY A 465 12.79 44.21 9.84
N ALA A 466 11.71 43.58 9.37
CA ALA A 466 10.36 44.13 9.46
C ALA A 466 9.81 44.22 10.89
N ALA A 467 10.35 43.46 11.84
CA ALA A 467 9.97 43.53 13.27
C ALA A 467 10.67 44.67 14.05
N THR A 468 11.65 45.31 13.44
CA THR A 468 12.45 46.41 14.05
C THR A 468 12.10 47.80 13.54
N GLU A 469 11.23 47.89 12.51
CA GLU A 469 10.57 49.10 12.03
C GLU A 469 9.15 49.22 12.63
#